data_5017b9c5e60f3788b8031268e83ef8a2
#
_entry.id   5017b9c5e60f3788b8031268e83ef8a2
#
_cell.length_a   1.000
_cell.length_b   1.000
_cell.length_c   1.000
_cell.angle_alpha   90.00
_cell.angle_beta   90.00
_cell.angle_gamma   90.00
#
_symmetry.space_group_name_H-M   'P 1'
#
loop_
_entity.id
_entity.type
_entity.pdbx_description
1 polymer ?
#
loop_
_entity_poly.entity_id
_entity_poly.type
_entity_poly.pdbx_seq_one_letter_code
_entity_poly.pdbx_strand_id
1 'polypeptide(L)'
;MPMAKICPRLSSTTATNECETGAAMALLFFDTSALVKRYYEEPETETVDELIEGDETIVISSLSVVETVSAFRRKYNRTTISETRVNRLLSAFFEEALTRFVIVPMAEPVLQLAFTLVLDGDLRTLDSLQLSTALGLDTDDESLRFVTADTELAAVAEANGLPVLNPTS
;
A
#
# COMPACT_ATOMS: atom_id res chain seq x y z
N MET A 1 -40.50 7.37 -5.45
CA MET A 1 -40.39 8.66 -6.16
C MET A 1 -38.93 8.85 -6.55
N PRO A 2 -38.58 8.85 -7.84
CA PRO A 2 -37.20 9.04 -8.28
C PRO A 2 -36.91 10.54 -8.44
N MET A 3 -35.85 11.02 -7.82
CA MET A 3 -35.37 12.39 -8.02
C MET A 3 -34.53 12.49 -9.29
N ALA A 4 -34.90 13.49 -10.08
CA ALA A 4 -34.42 13.78 -11.40
C ALA A 4 -32.97 14.27 -11.43
N LYS A 5 -32.22 13.73 -12.41
CA LYS A 5 -30.93 14.26 -12.86
C LYS A 5 -31.18 15.59 -13.61
N ILE A 6 -30.54 16.64 -13.16
CA ILE A 6 -30.46 17.91 -13.92
C ILE A 6 -29.04 18.00 -14.49
N CYS A 7 -28.93 17.80 -15.79
CA CYS A 7 -27.76 18.12 -16.59
C CYS A 7 -28.00 19.47 -17.28
N PRO A 8 -27.19 20.49 -17.15
CA PRO A 8 -27.24 21.64 -18.08
C PRO A 8 -26.35 21.34 -19.29
N ARG A 9 -26.99 21.26 -20.47
CA ARG A 9 -26.29 21.38 -21.76
C ARG A 9 -25.79 22.81 -21.93
N LEU A 10 -24.53 22.96 -22.21
CA LEU A 10 -23.98 24.15 -22.85
C LEU A 10 -23.33 23.74 -24.17
N SER A 11 -23.68 24.56 -25.17
CA SER A 11 -23.45 24.43 -26.60
C SER A 11 -21.97 24.53 -27.01
N SER A 12 -21.64 23.69 -27.99
CA SER A 12 -20.64 23.78 -29.06
C SER A 12 -19.72 25.01 -29.10
N THR A 13 -18.40 24.73 -28.93
CA THR A 13 -17.36 25.41 -29.72
C THR A 13 -16.22 24.40 -29.88
N THR A 14 -15.91 24.08 -31.14
CA THR A 14 -14.81 23.26 -31.60
C THR A 14 -13.48 23.84 -31.11
N ALA A 15 -12.88 23.16 -30.14
CA ALA A 15 -11.45 23.21 -29.88
C ALA A 15 -10.99 21.77 -29.84
N THR A 16 -10.16 21.38 -30.78
CA THR A 16 -9.40 20.12 -30.75
C THR A 16 -8.45 20.19 -29.58
N ASN A 17 -8.92 19.76 -28.41
CA ASN A 17 -8.05 19.38 -27.33
C ASN A 17 -7.66 17.93 -27.60
N GLU A 18 -6.44 17.75 -28.03
CA GLU A 18 -5.72 16.49 -27.86
C GLU A 18 -5.76 16.23 -26.34
N CYS A 19 -6.64 15.33 -25.94
CA CYS A 19 -6.63 14.74 -24.62
C CYS A 19 -5.32 13.94 -24.58
N GLU A 20 -4.27 14.53 -24.00
CA GLU A 20 -3.16 13.75 -23.53
C GLU A 20 -3.76 12.68 -22.63
N THR A 21 -3.76 11.44 -23.10
CA THR A 21 -4.01 10.26 -22.29
C THR A 21 -2.88 10.23 -21.29
N GLY A 22 -3.07 10.88 -20.15
CA GLY A 22 -2.21 10.71 -18.99
C GLY A 22 -2.20 9.20 -18.70
N ALA A 23 -1.07 8.55 -18.91
CA ALA A 23 -0.89 7.17 -18.51
C ALA A 23 -1.28 7.10 -17.03
N ALA A 24 -2.25 6.24 -16.70
CA ALA A 24 -2.64 6.03 -15.33
C ALA A 24 -1.39 5.59 -14.56
N MET A 25 -1.02 6.38 -13.54
CA MET A 25 0.16 6.06 -12.75
C MET A 25 -0.13 4.78 -11.95
N ALA A 26 0.74 3.78 -12.11
CA ALA A 26 0.61 2.53 -11.37
C ALA A 26 0.75 2.79 -9.87
N LEU A 27 -0.04 2.05 -9.09
CA LEU A 27 -0.05 2.12 -7.64
C LEU A 27 0.66 0.88 -7.07
N LEU A 28 1.58 1.10 -6.15
CA LEU A 28 2.21 0.03 -5.37
C LEU A 28 1.75 0.12 -3.92
N PHE A 29 0.88 -0.80 -3.51
CA PHE A 29 0.48 -0.90 -2.11
C PHE A 29 1.47 -1.77 -1.35
N PHE A 30 2.22 -1.17 -0.44
CA PHE A 30 3.20 -1.88 0.37
C PHE A 30 2.59 -2.40 1.67
N ASP A 31 2.65 -3.74 1.83
CA ASP A 31 2.53 -4.35 3.14
C ASP A 31 3.77 -4.06 3.99
N THR A 32 3.60 -4.06 5.30
CA THR A 32 4.67 -3.75 6.25
C THR A 32 5.87 -4.70 6.15
N SER A 33 5.66 -5.98 5.78
CA SER A 33 6.74 -6.94 5.63
C SER A 33 7.74 -6.58 4.52
N ALA A 34 7.24 -6.01 3.42
CA ALA A 34 8.07 -5.49 2.34
C ALA A 34 8.62 -4.08 2.67
N LEU A 35 7.77 -3.19 3.21
CA LEU A 35 8.13 -1.81 3.49
C LEU A 35 9.33 -1.68 4.43
N VAL A 36 9.40 -2.49 5.50
CA VAL A 36 10.49 -2.41 6.49
C VAL A 36 11.86 -2.76 5.92
N LYS A 37 11.90 -3.51 4.81
CA LYS A 37 13.15 -3.87 4.12
C LYS A 37 13.88 -2.66 3.52
N ARG A 38 13.18 -1.58 3.24
CA ARG A 38 13.73 -0.27 2.84
C ARG A 38 14.72 0.28 3.87
N TYR A 39 14.46 0.03 5.15
CA TYR A 39 15.15 0.67 6.27
C TYR A 39 16.19 -0.23 6.95
N TYR A 40 16.32 -1.48 6.52
CA TYR A 40 17.29 -2.44 7.03
C TYR A 40 18.12 -3.01 5.90
N GLU A 41 19.41 -3.25 6.13
CA GLU A 41 20.27 -3.98 5.20
C GLU A 41 19.88 -5.46 5.23
N GLU A 42 18.98 -5.85 4.33
CA GLU A 42 18.53 -7.22 4.07
C GLU A 42 18.77 -7.55 2.58
N PRO A 43 18.84 -8.82 2.18
CA PRO A 43 19.13 -9.18 0.78
C PRO A 43 18.20 -8.51 -0.24
N GLU A 44 16.96 -8.26 0.15
CA GLU A 44 15.91 -7.71 -0.71
C GLU A 44 15.82 -6.16 -0.69
N THR A 45 16.68 -5.49 0.06
CA THR A 45 16.64 -4.01 0.19
C THR A 45 16.77 -3.33 -1.17
N GLU A 46 17.70 -3.79 -2.02
CA GLU A 46 17.92 -3.20 -3.35
C GLU A 46 16.65 -3.26 -4.21
N THR A 47 15.96 -4.42 -4.25
CA THR A 47 14.69 -4.57 -4.99
C THR A 47 13.60 -3.65 -4.45
N VAL A 48 13.48 -3.53 -3.12
CA VAL A 48 12.49 -2.63 -2.50
C VAL A 48 12.82 -1.16 -2.78
N ASP A 49 14.10 -0.80 -2.76
CA ASP A 49 14.57 0.53 -3.08
C ASP A 49 14.24 0.91 -4.52
N GLU A 50 14.48 0.02 -5.48
CA GLU A 50 14.12 0.22 -6.88
C GLU A 50 12.61 0.46 -7.06
N LEU A 51 11.76 -0.31 -6.37
CA LEU A 51 10.30 -0.12 -6.41
C LEU A 51 9.86 1.22 -5.82
N ILE A 52 10.49 1.66 -4.71
CA ILE A 52 10.12 2.92 -4.05
C ILE A 52 10.67 4.14 -4.79
N GLU A 53 11.83 4.02 -5.44
CA GLU A 53 12.45 5.11 -6.22
C GLU A 53 11.92 5.20 -7.66
N GLY A 54 11.07 4.26 -8.09
CA GLY A 54 10.42 4.26 -9.39
C GLY A 54 9.40 5.39 -9.57
N ASP A 55 8.71 5.35 -10.71
CA ASP A 55 7.73 6.37 -11.09
C ASP A 55 6.32 6.10 -10.53
N GLU A 56 6.13 4.94 -9.87
CA GLU A 56 4.85 4.54 -9.31
C GLU A 56 4.49 5.31 -8.03
N THR A 57 3.20 5.44 -7.78
CA THR A 57 2.71 6.01 -6.52
C THR A 57 2.76 4.94 -5.42
N ILE A 58 3.50 5.22 -4.37
CA ILE A 58 3.61 4.34 -3.20
C ILE A 58 2.44 4.58 -2.26
N VAL A 59 1.70 3.52 -1.96
CA VAL A 59 0.55 3.54 -1.07
C VAL A 59 0.83 2.64 0.13
N ILE A 60 0.52 3.11 1.31
CA ILE A 60 0.58 2.33 2.56
C ILE A 60 -0.71 2.52 3.37
N SER A 61 -1.05 1.57 4.21
CA SER A 61 -2.14 1.76 5.17
C SER A 61 -1.68 2.60 6.37
N SER A 62 -2.61 3.25 7.04
CA SER A 62 -2.33 3.88 8.35
C SER A 62 -1.85 2.85 9.39
N LEU A 63 -2.22 1.59 9.23
CA LEU A 63 -1.73 0.48 10.05
C LEU A 63 -0.23 0.25 9.82
N SER A 64 0.26 0.29 8.56
CA SER A 64 1.67 0.13 8.23
C SER A 64 2.57 1.11 8.96
N VAL A 65 2.07 2.32 9.25
CA VAL A 65 2.82 3.32 10.03
C VAL A 65 3.11 2.79 11.44
N VAL A 66 2.10 2.26 12.12
CA VAL A 66 2.24 1.73 13.48
C VAL A 66 3.07 0.44 13.50
N GLU A 67 2.86 -0.43 12.51
CA GLU A 67 3.60 -1.69 12.40
C GLU A 67 5.08 -1.46 12.14
N THR A 68 5.44 -0.49 11.29
CA THR A 68 6.84 -0.12 11.03
C THR A 68 7.54 0.37 12.30
N VAL A 69 6.91 1.27 13.05
CA VAL A 69 7.41 1.73 14.35
C VAL A 69 7.60 0.54 15.31
N SER A 70 6.63 -0.37 15.35
CA SER A 70 6.69 -1.58 16.16
C SER A 70 7.82 -2.52 15.73
N ALA A 71 8.05 -2.67 14.41
CA ALA A 71 9.14 -3.48 13.86
C ALA A 71 10.51 -2.93 14.30
N PHE A 72 10.72 -1.61 14.19
CA PHE A 72 11.95 -0.96 14.64
C PHE A 72 12.17 -1.14 16.15
N ARG A 73 11.11 -1.00 16.94
CA ARG A 73 11.19 -1.22 18.40
C ARG A 73 11.49 -2.67 18.75
N ARG A 74 10.94 -3.64 18.04
CA ARG A 74 11.27 -5.07 18.26
C ARG A 74 12.75 -5.36 17.99
N LYS A 75 13.34 -4.79 16.92
CA LYS A 75 14.78 -4.94 16.64
C LYS A 75 15.65 -4.32 17.74
N TYR A 76 15.26 -3.17 18.28
CA TYR A 76 15.93 -2.57 19.43
C TYR A 76 15.87 -3.49 20.68
N ASN A 77 14.69 -3.98 21.03
CA ASN A 77 14.49 -4.82 22.22
C ASN A 77 15.26 -6.15 22.13
N ARG A 78 15.56 -6.63 20.93
CA ARG A 78 16.41 -7.81 20.70
C ARG A 78 17.91 -7.50 20.69
N THR A 79 18.30 -6.28 21.06
CA THR A 79 19.69 -5.78 21.09
C THR A 79 20.45 -5.86 19.77
N THR A 80 19.71 -5.97 18.64
CA THR A 80 20.32 -5.99 17.30
C THR A 80 20.72 -4.62 16.80
N ILE A 81 20.12 -3.55 17.34
CA ILE A 81 20.42 -2.16 16.96
C ILE A 81 20.40 -1.24 18.19
N SER A 82 21.16 -0.13 18.14
CA SER A 82 21.18 0.87 19.20
C SER A 82 19.97 1.81 19.16
N GLU A 83 19.67 2.49 20.27
CA GLU A 83 18.62 3.52 20.32
C GLU A 83 18.85 4.64 19.29
N THR A 84 20.11 5.08 19.13
CA THR A 84 20.45 6.07 18.11
C THR A 84 20.12 5.58 16.70
N ARG A 85 20.32 4.29 16.40
CA ARG A 85 19.94 3.70 15.10
C ARG A 85 18.43 3.67 14.94
N VAL A 86 17.68 3.27 15.96
CA VAL A 86 16.19 3.29 15.92
C VAL A 86 15.68 4.70 15.62
N ASN A 87 16.18 5.71 16.31
CA ASN A 87 15.74 7.10 16.11
C ASN A 87 16.04 7.59 14.68
N ARG A 88 17.17 7.20 14.09
CA ARG A 88 17.49 7.51 12.68
C ARG A 88 16.52 6.83 11.72
N LEU A 89 16.21 5.54 11.94
CA LEU A 89 15.25 4.80 11.12
C LEU A 89 13.85 5.39 11.20
N LEU A 90 13.41 5.76 12.40
CA LEU A 90 12.13 6.44 12.60
C LEU A 90 12.07 7.78 11.87
N SER A 91 13.14 8.58 11.97
CA SER A 91 13.21 9.88 11.27
C SER A 91 13.14 9.71 9.77
N ALA A 92 13.92 8.79 9.20
CA ALA A 92 13.90 8.50 7.76
C ALA A 92 12.54 7.99 7.29
N PHE A 93 11.94 7.06 8.03
CA PHE A 93 10.61 6.54 7.72
C PHE A 93 9.53 7.63 7.73
N PHE A 94 9.47 8.45 8.79
CA PHE A 94 8.46 9.50 8.87
C PHE A 94 8.67 10.60 7.83
N GLU A 95 9.91 10.94 7.50
CA GLU A 95 10.20 11.87 6.41
C GLU A 95 9.65 11.35 5.08
N GLU A 96 9.94 10.09 4.71
CA GLU A 96 9.42 9.48 3.49
C GLU A 96 7.89 9.32 3.53
N ALA A 97 7.34 8.80 4.63
CA ALA A 97 5.91 8.55 4.76
C ALA A 97 5.06 9.82 4.61
N LEU A 98 5.55 10.95 5.12
CA LEU A 98 4.82 12.21 5.08
C LEU A 98 5.03 13.02 3.79
N THR A 99 6.08 12.72 3.02
CA THR A 99 6.43 13.51 1.82
C THR A 99 6.22 12.75 0.51
N ARG A 100 6.28 11.41 0.53
CA ARG A 100 6.29 10.58 -0.67
C ARG A 100 5.18 9.55 -0.75
N PHE A 101 4.66 9.06 0.39
CA PHE A 101 3.69 7.98 0.39
C PHE A 101 2.26 8.49 0.53
N VAL A 102 1.34 7.86 -0.15
CA VAL A 102 -0.09 8.02 0.09
C VAL A 102 -0.48 7.12 1.25
N ILE A 103 -0.94 7.73 2.35
CA ILE A 103 -1.36 6.97 3.54
C ILE A 103 -2.88 6.82 3.52
N VAL A 104 -3.35 5.59 3.35
CA VAL A 104 -4.78 5.26 3.32
C VAL A 104 -5.29 4.99 4.74
N PRO A 105 -6.33 5.70 5.18
CA PRO A 105 -6.92 5.45 6.48
C PRO A 105 -7.73 4.16 6.51
N MET A 106 -7.77 3.50 7.67
CA MET A 106 -8.65 2.37 7.89
C MET A 106 -10.09 2.85 8.02
N ALA A 107 -10.95 2.44 7.08
CA ALA A 107 -12.37 2.81 7.05
C ALA A 107 -13.25 1.60 7.38
N GLU A 108 -14.53 1.85 7.71
CA GLU A 108 -15.47 0.77 8.08
C GLU A 108 -15.61 -0.33 7.00
N PRO A 109 -15.68 -0.04 5.68
CA PRO A 109 -15.74 -1.09 4.66
C PRO A 109 -14.52 -2.02 4.68
N VAL A 110 -13.33 -1.50 4.99
CA VAL A 110 -12.09 -2.27 5.14
C VAL A 110 -12.23 -3.30 6.27
N LEU A 111 -12.83 -2.91 7.40
CA LEU A 111 -13.05 -3.81 8.53
C LEU A 111 -14.00 -4.96 8.19
N GLN A 112 -15.07 -4.69 7.43
CA GLN A 112 -16.01 -5.72 7.00
C GLN A 112 -15.35 -6.74 6.07
N LEU A 113 -14.54 -6.29 5.12
CA LEU A 113 -13.78 -7.17 4.24
C LEU A 113 -12.74 -7.98 5.02
N ALA A 114 -12.07 -7.36 6.00
CA ALA A 114 -11.10 -8.03 6.86
C ALA A 114 -11.74 -9.19 7.65
N PHE A 115 -12.99 -9.04 8.13
CA PHE A 115 -13.70 -10.13 8.80
C PHE A 115 -13.88 -11.34 7.87
N THR A 116 -14.25 -11.11 6.63
CA THR A 116 -14.39 -12.19 5.63
C THR A 116 -13.04 -12.88 5.38
N LEU A 117 -11.96 -12.13 5.22
CA LEU A 117 -10.62 -12.69 5.00
C LEU A 117 -10.10 -13.49 6.20
N VAL A 118 -10.46 -13.11 7.42
CA VAL A 118 -10.12 -13.89 8.62
C VAL A 118 -10.94 -15.18 8.68
N LEU A 119 -12.25 -15.10 8.41
CA LEU A 119 -13.16 -16.25 8.56
C LEU A 119 -12.97 -17.29 7.43
N ASP A 120 -12.75 -16.84 6.21
CA ASP A 120 -12.71 -17.71 5.03
C ASP A 120 -11.27 -17.99 4.56
N GLY A 121 -10.33 -17.08 4.83
CA GLY A 121 -8.94 -17.15 4.34
C GLY A 121 -7.91 -17.53 5.41
N ASP A 122 -8.32 -17.73 6.67
CA ASP A 122 -7.42 -18.04 7.82
C ASP A 122 -6.26 -17.03 8.00
N LEU A 123 -6.45 -15.80 7.52
CA LEU A 123 -5.45 -14.75 7.67
C LEU A 123 -5.38 -14.25 9.12
N ARG A 124 -4.18 -13.86 9.53
CA ARG A 124 -4.00 -13.14 10.80
C ARG A 124 -4.64 -11.76 10.70
N THR A 125 -5.06 -11.23 11.84
CA THR A 125 -5.78 -9.95 11.93
C THR A 125 -5.08 -8.80 11.19
N LEU A 126 -3.76 -8.65 11.36
CA LEU A 126 -3.03 -7.55 10.72
C LEU A 126 -2.91 -7.74 9.22
N ASP A 127 -2.65 -8.97 8.76
CA ASP A 127 -2.54 -9.31 7.35
C ASP A 127 -3.88 -9.12 6.63
N SER A 128 -5.00 -9.51 7.29
CA SER A 128 -6.35 -9.28 6.75
C SER A 128 -6.68 -7.79 6.61
N LEU A 129 -6.25 -6.95 7.55
CA LEU A 129 -6.45 -5.50 7.50
C LEU A 129 -5.59 -4.85 6.39
N GLN A 130 -4.35 -5.29 6.21
CA GLN A 130 -3.49 -4.82 5.13
C GLN A 130 -4.09 -5.16 3.76
N LEU A 131 -4.42 -6.45 3.55
CA LEU A 131 -5.00 -6.91 2.29
C LEU A 131 -6.36 -6.25 2.01
N SER A 132 -7.22 -6.13 3.02
CA SER A 132 -8.52 -5.46 2.88
C SER A 132 -8.38 -4.00 2.50
N THR A 133 -7.35 -3.31 3.03
CA THR A 133 -7.10 -1.91 2.67
C THR A 133 -6.69 -1.80 1.20
N ALA A 134 -5.83 -2.70 0.71
CA ALA A 134 -5.44 -2.73 -0.69
C ALA A 134 -6.63 -3.05 -1.62
N LEU A 135 -7.41 -4.09 -1.29
CA LEU A 135 -8.61 -4.48 -2.05
C LEU A 135 -9.71 -3.43 -2.02
N GLY A 136 -9.77 -2.61 -0.98
CA GLY A 136 -10.73 -1.51 -0.83
C GLY A 136 -10.34 -0.24 -1.60
N LEU A 137 -9.17 -0.19 -2.21
CA LEU A 137 -8.80 0.87 -3.13
C LEU A 137 -9.58 0.63 -4.43
N ASP A 138 -10.63 1.43 -4.63
CA ASP A 138 -11.43 1.40 -5.86
C ASP A 138 -10.58 2.01 -6.99
N THR A 139 -9.91 1.15 -7.71
CA THR A 139 -9.15 1.52 -8.89
C THR A 139 -9.88 0.95 -10.10
N ASP A 140 -10.51 1.81 -10.88
CA ASP A 140 -11.12 1.43 -12.17
C ASP A 140 -10.09 0.88 -13.18
N ASP A 141 -8.83 0.77 -12.77
CA ASP A 141 -7.69 0.44 -13.61
C ASP A 141 -6.86 -0.69 -12.99
N GLU A 142 -6.37 -1.61 -13.82
CA GLU A 142 -5.49 -2.74 -13.44
C GLU A 142 -4.10 -2.29 -12.92
N SER A 143 -3.99 -1.06 -12.46
CA SER A 143 -2.73 -0.42 -12.10
C SER A 143 -2.25 -0.69 -10.67
N LEU A 144 -3.09 -1.29 -9.81
CA LEU A 144 -2.73 -1.59 -8.43
C LEU A 144 -1.98 -2.92 -8.32
N ARG A 145 -0.81 -2.90 -7.70
CA ARG A 145 -0.03 -4.10 -7.34
C ARG A 145 0.23 -4.11 -5.83
N PHE A 146 0.12 -5.28 -5.23
CA PHE A 146 0.36 -5.51 -3.81
C PHE A 146 1.79 -5.99 -3.58
N VAL A 147 2.57 -5.25 -2.80
CA VAL A 147 3.98 -5.56 -2.53
C VAL A 147 4.09 -6.14 -1.13
N THR A 148 4.42 -7.43 -1.04
CA THR A 148 4.57 -8.13 0.25
C THR A 148 5.73 -9.13 0.20
N ALA A 149 6.45 -9.26 1.30
CA ALA A 149 7.48 -10.28 1.49
C ALA A 149 6.94 -11.55 2.20
N ASP A 150 5.67 -11.55 2.57
CA ASP A 150 4.98 -12.69 3.17
C ASP A 150 4.35 -13.56 2.08
N THR A 151 4.83 -14.80 1.93
CA THR A 151 4.37 -15.73 0.89
C THR A 151 2.95 -16.24 1.13
N GLU A 152 2.50 -16.35 2.38
CA GLU A 152 1.13 -16.77 2.70
C GLU A 152 0.16 -15.64 2.34
N LEU A 153 0.49 -14.42 2.71
CA LEU A 153 -0.29 -13.22 2.36
C LEU A 153 -0.31 -12.99 0.85
N ALA A 154 0.81 -13.18 0.16
CA ALA A 154 0.90 -13.10 -1.30
C ALA A 154 -0.09 -14.05 -1.99
N ALA A 155 -0.12 -15.32 -1.58
CA ALA A 155 -1.02 -16.31 -2.16
C ALA A 155 -2.50 -15.96 -1.95
N VAL A 156 -2.86 -15.42 -0.78
CA VAL A 156 -4.24 -14.97 -0.52
C VAL A 156 -4.59 -13.72 -1.33
N ALA A 157 -3.66 -12.79 -1.50
CA ALA A 157 -3.85 -11.59 -2.34
C ALA A 157 -4.12 -11.99 -3.80
N GLU A 158 -3.30 -12.87 -4.37
CA GLU A 158 -3.49 -13.41 -5.74
C GLU A 158 -4.82 -14.14 -5.89
N ALA A 159 -5.22 -14.96 -4.91
CA ALA A 159 -6.51 -15.66 -4.91
C ALA A 159 -7.71 -14.70 -4.89
N ASN A 160 -7.53 -13.48 -4.37
CA ASN A 160 -8.52 -12.40 -4.40
C ASN A 160 -8.39 -11.47 -5.62
N GLY A 161 -7.57 -11.84 -6.62
CA GLY A 161 -7.45 -11.13 -7.90
C GLY A 161 -6.50 -9.93 -7.86
N LEU A 162 -5.72 -9.74 -6.80
CA LEU A 162 -4.79 -8.63 -6.68
C LEU A 162 -3.39 -9.06 -7.17
N PRO A 163 -2.83 -8.41 -8.21
CA PRO A 163 -1.48 -8.70 -8.68
C PRO A 163 -0.45 -8.45 -7.57
N VAL A 164 0.46 -9.40 -7.37
CA VAL A 164 1.47 -9.35 -6.30
C VAL A 164 2.87 -9.16 -6.85
N LEU A 165 3.65 -8.35 -6.14
CA LEU A 165 5.10 -8.27 -6.26
C LEU A 165 5.72 -8.75 -4.94
N ASN A 166 6.48 -9.84 -5.02
CA ASN A 166 7.21 -10.33 -3.87
C ASN A 166 8.71 -10.02 -4.06
N PRO A 167 9.31 -9.11 -3.26
CA PRO A 167 10.71 -8.74 -3.41
C PRO A 167 11.69 -9.87 -3.03
N THR A 168 11.19 -11.00 -2.49
CA THR A 168 12.01 -12.15 -2.11
C THR A 168 12.03 -13.26 -3.18
N SER A 169 11.30 -13.08 -4.29
CA SER A 169 11.18 -14.07 -5.37
C SER A 169 12.13 -13.79 -6.53
#